data_a7541e67ef18b34c1fe78b76e9556847
#
_entry.id   a7541e67ef18b34c1fe78b76e9556847
#
_cell.length_a   1.000
_cell.length_b   1.000
_cell.length_c   1.000
_cell.angle_alpha   90.00
_cell.angle_beta   90.00
_cell.angle_gamma   90.00
#
_symmetry.space_group_name_H-M   'P 1'
#
loop_
_entity.id
_entity.type
_entity.pdbx_description
1 polymer ?
#
loop_
_entity_poly.entity_id
_entity_poly.type
_entity_poly.pdbx_seq_one_letter_code
_entity_poly.pdbx_strand_id
1 'polypeptide(L)'
;MLFRSGAKDGTLSNYDTIAALAKQGGLYIEVGGGIRTEERIETYLSLGVGRCILGSVAVTDFAFTARMLQKYGDKIAVGVDAKDGYVAIHGWKEVSAEPGVDFCKRLADAGCTAIIYTDIACDGAMRGTNLGLYRTLAKEVPGVAFTASGGISSEAELLELKKMGTAAAILGKSLYTGALDLARCVQLVQE
;
A
#
# COMPACT_ATOMS: atom_id res chain seq x y z
N MET A 1 -9.06 -5.25 -2.72
CA MET A 1 -9.02 -5.68 -1.30
C MET A 1 -7.59 -5.94 -0.89
N LEU A 2 -7.14 -5.40 0.24
CA LEU A 2 -5.76 -5.49 0.71
C LEU A 2 -5.66 -6.43 1.92
N PHE A 3 -4.68 -7.35 1.87
CA PHE A 3 -4.33 -8.23 2.99
C PHE A 3 -2.89 -7.96 3.46
N ARG A 4 -2.71 -7.85 4.77
CA ARG A 4 -1.39 -7.87 5.42
C ARG A 4 -1.21 -9.22 6.11
N SER A 5 -0.47 -10.13 5.47
CA SER A 5 -0.26 -11.50 5.94
C SER A 5 1.21 -11.74 6.23
N GLY A 6 1.53 -12.23 7.44
CA GLY A 6 2.91 -12.62 7.78
C GLY A 6 3.91 -11.46 7.96
N ALA A 7 3.45 -10.24 8.20
CA ALA A 7 4.33 -9.07 8.36
C ALA A 7 5.29 -9.20 9.55
N LYS A 8 4.89 -9.91 10.62
CA LYS A 8 5.66 -10.06 11.86
C LYS A 8 6.55 -11.28 11.88
N ASP A 9 6.09 -12.40 11.34
CA ASP A 9 6.73 -13.72 11.45
C ASP A 9 7.11 -14.36 10.10
N GLY A 10 6.69 -13.74 9.00
CA GLY A 10 6.95 -14.25 7.65
C GLY A 10 6.16 -15.51 7.28
N THR A 11 5.16 -15.90 8.07
CA THR A 11 4.33 -17.08 7.80
C THR A 11 3.28 -16.81 6.73
N LEU A 12 2.70 -17.87 6.16
CA LEU A 12 1.56 -17.81 5.23
C LEU A 12 0.22 -17.90 5.99
N SER A 13 0.10 -17.22 7.13
CA SER A 13 -1.00 -17.38 8.09
C SER A 13 -2.41 -17.22 7.49
N ASN A 14 -2.56 -16.51 6.38
CA ASN A 14 -3.85 -16.27 5.72
C ASN A 14 -3.94 -16.86 4.30
N TYR A 15 -3.06 -17.82 3.97
CA TYR A 15 -2.99 -18.38 2.63
C TYR A 15 -4.32 -18.97 2.15
N ASP A 16 -4.95 -19.83 2.95
CA ASP A 16 -6.21 -20.49 2.59
C ASP A 16 -7.36 -19.48 2.43
N THR A 17 -7.40 -18.45 3.27
CA THR A 17 -8.39 -17.36 3.17
C THR A 17 -8.20 -16.57 1.88
N ILE A 18 -6.96 -16.24 1.54
CA ILE A 18 -6.63 -15.51 0.30
C ILE A 18 -6.98 -16.36 -0.92
N ALA A 19 -6.63 -17.65 -0.90
CA ALA A 19 -6.97 -18.59 -1.96
C ALA A 19 -8.48 -18.72 -2.17
N ALA A 20 -9.26 -18.83 -1.08
CA ALA A 20 -10.72 -18.90 -1.15
C ALA A 20 -11.33 -17.64 -1.76
N LEU A 21 -10.86 -16.45 -1.36
CA LEU A 21 -11.33 -15.17 -1.88
C LEU A 21 -10.92 -14.95 -3.34
N ALA A 22 -9.70 -15.34 -3.73
CA ALA A 22 -9.25 -15.26 -5.11
C ALA A 22 -10.11 -16.16 -6.03
N LYS A 23 -10.45 -17.36 -5.55
CA LYS A 23 -11.33 -18.30 -6.27
C LYS A 23 -12.76 -17.79 -6.42
N GLN A 24 -13.27 -17.03 -5.45
CA GLN A 24 -14.63 -16.48 -5.51
C GLN A 24 -14.79 -15.48 -6.67
N GLY A 25 -13.72 -14.79 -7.06
CA GLY A 25 -13.73 -13.78 -8.12
C GLY A 25 -14.41 -12.46 -7.73
N GLY A 26 -14.44 -11.50 -8.67
CA GLY A 26 -15.09 -10.20 -8.48
C GLY A 26 -14.32 -9.19 -7.64
N LEU A 27 -13.17 -9.56 -7.05
CA LEU A 27 -12.32 -8.67 -6.26
C LEU A 27 -10.92 -8.58 -6.87
N TYR A 28 -10.39 -7.38 -7.00
CA TYR A 28 -8.96 -7.18 -7.20
C TYR A 28 -8.26 -7.29 -5.85
N ILE A 29 -7.45 -8.32 -5.68
CA ILE A 29 -6.80 -8.64 -4.41
C ILE A 29 -5.35 -8.20 -4.45
N GLU A 30 -4.93 -7.44 -3.46
CA GLU A 30 -3.53 -7.10 -3.20
C GLU A 30 -3.10 -7.73 -1.88
N VAL A 31 -1.94 -8.37 -1.88
CA VAL A 31 -1.40 -9.05 -0.70
C VAL A 31 -0.04 -8.50 -0.34
N GLY A 32 0.13 -8.13 0.92
CA GLY A 32 1.39 -7.68 1.50
C GLY A 32 1.67 -8.33 2.84
N GLY A 33 2.88 -8.10 3.35
CA GLY A 33 3.34 -8.62 4.63
C GLY A 33 4.18 -9.89 4.50
N GLY A 34 5.45 -9.78 4.86
CA GLY A 34 6.38 -10.92 4.88
C GLY A 34 6.82 -11.46 3.52
N ILE A 35 6.51 -10.79 2.41
CA ILE A 35 6.99 -11.16 1.06
C ILE A 35 8.45 -10.72 0.96
N ARG A 36 9.36 -11.69 0.90
CA ARG A 36 10.83 -11.47 0.89
C ARG A 36 11.55 -12.33 -0.14
N THR A 37 10.85 -13.20 -0.84
CA THR A 37 11.40 -14.10 -1.86
C THR A 37 10.53 -14.09 -3.09
N GLU A 38 11.14 -14.39 -4.23
CA GLU A 38 10.44 -14.49 -5.50
C GLU A 38 9.42 -15.64 -5.51
N GLU A 39 9.77 -16.77 -4.91
CA GLU A 39 8.86 -17.91 -4.76
C GLU A 39 7.54 -17.52 -4.06
N ARG A 40 7.62 -16.62 -3.06
CA ARG A 40 6.43 -16.11 -2.37
C ARG A 40 5.56 -15.24 -3.27
N ILE A 41 6.18 -14.43 -4.12
CA ILE A 41 5.48 -13.64 -5.13
C ILE A 41 4.74 -14.58 -6.09
N GLU A 42 5.43 -15.57 -6.64
CA GLU A 42 4.86 -16.54 -7.58
C GLU A 42 3.72 -17.34 -6.94
N THR A 43 3.87 -17.73 -5.67
CA THR A 43 2.83 -18.42 -4.91
C THR A 43 1.54 -17.62 -4.86
N TYR A 44 1.60 -16.33 -4.51
CA TYR A 44 0.39 -15.49 -4.44
C TYR A 44 -0.17 -15.18 -5.83
N LEU A 45 0.66 -14.89 -6.82
CA LEU A 45 0.20 -14.62 -8.18
C LEU A 45 -0.48 -15.86 -8.80
N SER A 46 0.00 -17.07 -8.51
CA SER A 46 -0.63 -18.32 -8.98
C SER A 46 -2.02 -18.57 -8.39
N LEU A 47 -2.34 -17.97 -7.23
CA LEU A 47 -3.69 -18.00 -6.64
C LEU A 47 -4.68 -17.06 -7.34
N GLY A 48 -4.22 -16.19 -8.26
CA GLY A 48 -5.04 -15.14 -8.87
C GLY A 48 -5.03 -13.82 -8.10
N VAL A 49 -4.07 -13.62 -7.18
CA VAL A 49 -3.83 -12.31 -6.55
C VAL A 49 -3.40 -11.32 -7.63
N GLY A 50 -4.03 -10.17 -7.66
CA GLY A 50 -3.76 -9.13 -8.67
C GLY A 50 -2.41 -8.46 -8.50
N ARG A 51 -1.95 -8.29 -7.24
CA ARG A 51 -0.69 -7.59 -6.93
C ARG A 51 -0.08 -8.05 -5.60
N CYS A 52 1.24 -8.21 -5.59
CA CYS A 52 2.04 -8.43 -4.38
C CYS A 52 2.66 -7.12 -3.90
N ILE A 53 2.63 -6.87 -2.59
CA ILE A 53 3.16 -5.65 -1.99
C ILE A 53 4.44 -5.97 -1.22
N LEU A 54 5.54 -5.39 -1.67
CA LEU A 54 6.83 -5.47 -0.99
C LEU A 54 6.90 -4.34 0.05
N GLY A 55 7.13 -4.68 1.31
CA GLY A 55 7.27 -3.73 2.41
C GLY A 55 8.74 -3.58 2.83
N SER A 56 9.08 -3.99 4.05
CA SER A 56 10.43 -3.82 4.62
C SER A 56 11.57 -4.32 3.72
N VAL A 57 11.33 -5.36 2.91
CA VAL A 57 12.33 -5.87 1.96
C VAL A 57 12.76 -4.82 0.94
N ALA A 58 11.87 -3.88 0.60
CA ALA A 58 12.19 -2.82 -0.34
C ALA A 58 13.27 -1.85 0.21
N VAL A 59 13.40 -1.76 1.53
CA VAL A 59 14.47 -0.99 2.20
C VAL A 59 15.69 -1.88 2.45
N THR A 60 15.48 -3.09 2.97
CA THR A 60 16.59 -3.95 3.43
C THR A 60 17.30 -4.69 2.30
N ASP A 61 16.64 -4.92 1.16
CA ASP A 61 17.21 -5.48 -0.06
C ASP A 61 16.60 -4.78 -1.30
N PHE A 62 17.06 -3.57 -1.53
CA PHE A 62 16.60 -2.78 -2.67
C PHE A 62 16.93 -3.44 -4.02
N ALA A 63 18.06 -4.15 -4.11
CA ALA A 63 18.46 -4.84 -5.33
C ALA A 63 17.47 -5.97 -5.69
N PHE A 64 17.00 -6.73 -4.71
CA PHE A 64 15.90 -7.70 -4.90
C PHE A 64 14.63 -6.99 -5.39
N THR A 65 14.25 -5.91 -4.73
CA THR A 65 13.03 -5.15 -5.09
C THR A 65 13.11 -4.64 -6.53
N ALA A 66 14.23 -4.04 -6.95
CA ALA A 66 14.41 -3.57 -8.31
C ALA A 66 14.29 -4.71 -9.35
N ARG A 67 14.88 -5.87 -9.07
CA ARG A 67 14.71 -7.05 -9.95
C ARG A 67 13.25 -7.51 -10.04
N MET A 68 12.51 -7.50 -8.92
CA MET A 68 11.10 -7.92 -8.91
C MET A 68 10.22 -6.90 -9.65
N LEU A 69 10.49 -5.61 -9.52
CA LEU A 69 9.81 -4.55 -10.30
C LEU A 69 10.04 -4.75 -11.81
N GLN A 70 11.27 -5.03 -12.22
CA GLN A 70 11.59 -5.29 -13.63
C GLN A 70 10.93 -6.55 -14.17
N LYS A 71 10.89 -7.64 -13.36
CA LYS A 71 10.36 -8.94 -13.81
C LYS A 71 8.83 -8.96 -13.83
N TYR A 72 8.17 -8.41 -12.84
CA TYR A 72 6.73 -8.55 -12.62
C TYR A 72 5.93 -7.28 -12.90
N GLY A 73 6.59 -6.13 -13.07
CA GLY A 73 5.96 -4.86 -13.45
C GLY A 73 4.81 -4.47 -12.53
N ASP A 74 3.62 -4.28 -13.12
CA ASP A 74 2.40 -3.86 -12.44
C ASP A 74 1.84 -4.88 -11.41
N LYS A 75 2.39 -6.11 -11.39
CA LYS A 75 2.06 -7.12 -10.38
C LYS A 75 2.75 -6.88 -9.05
N ILE A 76 3.67 -5.91 -8.97
CA ILE A 76 4.34 -5.50 -7.75
C ILE A 76 3.95 -4.07 -7.40
N ALA A 77 3.60 -3.85 -6.15
CA ALA A 77 3.58 -2.54 -5.52
C ALA A 77 4.56 -2.51 -4.36
N VAL A 78 4.96 -1.31 -3.94
CA VAL A 78 5.78 -1.14 -2.74
C VAL A 78 4.96 -0.45 -1.66
N GLY A 79 4.97 -1.03 -0.45
CA GLY A 79 4.41 -0.42 0.74
C GLY A 79 5.47 0.43 1.44
N VAL A 80 5.24 1.73 1.51
CA VAL A 80 6.07 2.70 2.22
C VAL A 80 5.31 3.17 3.44
N ASP A 81 5.66 2.61 4.59
CA ASP A 81 5.12 3.07 5.87
C ASP A 81 6.10 4.10 6.45
N ALA A 82 5.65 5.29 6.80
CA ALA A 82 6.52 6.35 7.31
C ALA A 82 6.05 6.89 8.66
N LYS A 83 7.02 7.17 9.52
CA LYS A 83 6.85 7.85 10.79
C LYS A 83 7.72 9.10 10.81
N ASP A 84 7.11 10.25 11.09
CA ASP A 84 7.80 11.55 11.13
C ASP A 84 8.61 11.84 9.85
N GLY A 85 8.09 11.37 8.68
CA GLY A 85 8.70 11.54 7.38
C GLY A 85 9.78 10.51 7.00
N TYR A 86 10.14 9.58 7.88
CA TYR A 86 11.14 8.54 7.63
C TYR A 86 10.52 7.15 7.49
N VAL A 87 11.07 6.32 6.61
CA VAL A 87 10.53 4.98 6.34
C VAL A 87 10.67 4.07 7.54
N ALA A 88 9.55 3.47 7.95
CA ALA A 88 9.51 2.46 9.01
C ALA A 88 9.50 1.05 8.44
N ILE A 89 10.20 0.15 9.10
CA ILE A 89 10.39 -1.25 8.69
C ILE A 89 10.03 -2.22 9.83
N HIS A 90 10.06 -3.53 9.52
CA HIS A 90 9.81 -4.60 10.49
C HIS A 90 8.47 -4.48 11.24
N GLY A 91 7.40 -4.07 10.52
CA GLY A 91 6.07 -3.89 11.13
C GLY A 91 6.05 -2.72 12.11
N TRP A 92 6.72 -1.61 11.72
CA TRP A 92 6.80 -0.32 12.44
C TRP A 92 7.66 -0.35 13.72
N LYS A 93 8.46 -1.41 13.92
CA LYS A 93 9.32 -1.53 15.10
C LYS A 93 10.58 -0.71 14.99
N GLU A 94 10.98 -0.33 13.80
CA GLU A 94 12.21 0.38 13.51
C GLU A 94 11.94 1.47 12.48
N VAL A 95 12.55 2.64 12.67
CA VAL A 95 12.50 3.75 11.72
C VAL A 95 13.90 3.87 11.09
N SER A 96 13.95 3.79 9.77
CA SER A 96 15.20 3.95 9.02
C SER A 96 15.63 5.42 8.95
N ALA A 97 16.85 5.67 8.49
CA ALA A 97 17.31 7.02 8.20
C ALA A 97 16.87 7.55 6.83
N GLU A 98 16.07 6.78 6.06
CA GLU A 98 15.66 7.12 4.71
C GLU A 98 14.40 7.97 4.70
N PRO A 99 14.42 9.20 4.12
CA PRO A 99 13.23 10.02 3.97
C PRO A 99 12.22 9.33 3.02
N GLY A 100 10.95 9.29 3.42
CA GLY A 100 9.93 8.55 2.69
C GLY A 100 9.69 9.05 1.26
N VAL A 101 9.71 10.37 1.04
CA VAL A 101 9.55 10.96 -0.31
C VAL A 101 10.73 10.61 -1.21
N ASP A 102 11.97 10.69 -0.69
CA ASP A 102 13.16 10.35 -1.47
C ASP A 102 13.23 8.87 -1.78
N PHE A 103 12.77 8.02 -0.86
CA PHE A 103 12.59 6.59 -1.12
C PHE A 103 11.58 6.32 -2.24
N CYS A 104 10.46 7.06 -2.27
CA CYS A 104 9.49 6.96 -3.37
C CYS A 104 10.10 7.37 -4.72
N LYS A 105 10.95 8.41 -4.78
CA LYS A 105 11.68 8.80 -6.00
C LYS A 105 12.58 7.66 -6.47
N ARG A 106 13.38 7.11 -5.55
CA ARG A 106 14.26 5.99 -5.85
C ARG A 106 13.53 4.76 -6.36
N LEU A 107 12.34 4.47 -5.80
CA LEU A 107 11.47 3.40 -6.28
C LEU A 107 10.93 3.68 -7.69
N ALA A 108 10.52 4.91 -7.97
CA ALA A 108 10.07 5.32 -9.30
C ALA A 108 11.18 5.16 -10.35
N ASP A 109 12.41 5.58 -10.02
CA ASP A 109 13.61 5.41 -10.87
C ASP A 109 13.91 3.93 -11.13
N ALA A 110 13.59 3.03 -10.20
CA ALA A 110 13.70 1.58 -10.37
C ALA A 110 12.52 0.95 -11.14
N GLY A 111 11.56 1.75 -11.62
CA GLY A 111 10.43 1.29 -12.40
C GLY A 111 9.17 0.93 -11.58
N CYS A 112 9.10 1.35 -10.33
CA CYS A 112 7.90 1.16 -9.51
C CYS A 112 6.77 2.06 -10.01
N THR A 113 5.64 1.46 -10.41
CA THR A 113 4.46 2.17 -10.91
C THR A 113 3.36 2.34 -9.86
N ALA A 114 3.44 1.64 -8.73
CA ALA A 114 2.41 1.68 -7.69
C ALA A 114 3.03 1.65 -6.28
N ILE A 115 2.68 2.65 -5.47
CA ILE A 115 3.14 2.77 -4.08
C ILE A 115 1.94 2.95 -3.15
N ILE A 116 1.88 2.14 -2.10
CA ILE A 116 0.97 2.34 -0.99
C ILE A 116 1.72 3.09 0.09
N TYR A 117 1.38 4.35 0.30
CA TYR A 117 2.04 5.16 1.31
C TYR A 117 1.18 5.27 2.56
N THR A 118 1.72 4.89 3.72
CA THR A 118 1.06 4.98 5.02
C THR A 118 1.75 6.00 5.91
N ASP A 119 1.04 7.06 6.30
CA ASP A 119 1.46 7.88 7.44
C ASP A 119 1.04 7.18 8.73
N ILE A 120 2.02 6.59 9.44
CA ILE A 120 1.77 5.79 10.65
C ILE A 120 1.13 6.64 11.75
N ALA A 121 1.46 7.93 11.85
CA ALA A 121 0.90 8.81 12.86
C ALA A 121 -0.62 9.01 12.68
N CYS A 122 -1.12 8.87 11.45
CA CYS A 122 -2.54 8.96 11.12
C CYS A 122 -3.26 7.61 11.21
N ASP A 123 -2.53 6.46 11.07
CA ASP A 123 -3.16 5.15 10.95
C ASP A 123 -3.96 4.79 12.22
N GLY A 124 -5.23 4.42 12.00
CA GLY A 124 -6.17 4.10 13.08
C GLY A 124 -6.58 5.27 13.98
N ALA A 125 -6.05 6.48 13.78
CA ALA A 125 -6.31 7.63 14.63
C ALA A 125 -7.71 8.25 14.44
N MET A 126 -8.35 8.03 13.28
CA MET A 126 -9.67 8.61 12.93
C MET A 126 -9.71 10.14 13.04
N ARG A 127 -8.60 10.79 12.75
CA ARG A 127 -8.44 12.26 12.82
C ARG A 127 -8.09 12.89 11.48
N GLY A 128 -8.25 12.13 10.42
CA GLY A 128 -7.92 12.53 9.07
C GLY A 128 -6.57 11.98 8.59
N THR A 129 -6.42 11.95 7.27
CA THR A 129 -5.17 11.58 6.61
C THR A 129 -4.29 12.80 6.34
N ASN A 130 -3.01 12.59 6.08
CA ASN A 130 -2.06 13.65 5.81
C ASN A 130 -2.14 14.14 4.34
N LEU A 131 -3.15 14.97 4.03
CA LEU A 131 -3.37 15.50 2.68
C LEU A 131 -2.15 16.29 2.14
N GLY A 132 -1.41 16.96 3.02
CA GLY A 132 -0.20 17.70 2.65
C GLY A 132 0.89 16.78 2.09
N LEU A 133 1.06 15.62 2.69
CA LEU A 133 1.98 14.58 2.22
C LEU A 133 1.60 14.08 0.81
N TYR A 134 0.34 13.74 0.57
CA TYR A 134 -0.09 13.25 -0.76
C TYR A 134 0.02 14.31 -1.84
N ARG A 135 -0.17 15.59 -1.50
CA ARG A 135 0.12 16.71 -2.42
C ARG A 135 1.61 16.77 -2.77
N THR A 136 2.47 16.59 -1.79
CA THR A 136 3.93 16.53 -1.99
C THR A 136 4.30 15.34 -2.88
N LEU A 137 3.79 14.14 -2.59
CA LEU A 137 4.06 12.93 -3.38
C LEU A 137 3.61 13.08 -4.84
N ALA A 138 2.41 13.62 -5.08
CA ALA A 138 1.89 13.86 -6.42
C ALA A 138 2.77 14.83 -7.23
N LYS A 139 3.37 15.82 -6.58
CA LYS A 139 4.27 16.80 -7.20
C LYS A 139 5.68 16.26 -7.42
N GLU A 140 6.24 15.62 -6.40
CA GLU A 140 7.66 15.24 -6.34
C GLU A 140 7.96 13.90 -7.02
N VAL A 141 6.93 13.02 -7.17
CA VAL A 141 7.06 11.67 -7.73
C VAL A 141 5.95 11.45 -8.79
N PRO A 142 5.97 12.23 -9.88
CA PRO A 142 4.97 12.09 -10.93
C PRO A 142 5.07 10.72 -11.62
N GLY A 143 3.94 10.22 -12.13
CA GLY A 143 3.88 8.95 -12.88
C GLY A 143 3.74 7.69 -12.01
N VAL A 144 3.78 7.82 -10.70
CA VAL A 144 3.51 6.72 -9.76
C VAL A 144 2.06 6.79 -9.28
N ALA A 145 1.38 5.65 -9.33
CA ALA A 145 0.02 5.50 -8.78
C ALA A 145 0.10 5.34 -7.25
N PHE A 146 -0.16 6.43 -6.52
CA PHE A 146 -0.19 6.39 -5.06
C PHE A 146 -1.53 5.89 -4.54
N THR A 147 -1.48 4.96 -3.58
CA THR A 147 -2.61 4.58 -2.73
C THR A 147 -2.41 5.22 -1.36
N ALA A 148 -3.37 6.05 -0.96
CA ALA A 148 -3.34 6.68 0.36
C ALA A 148 -3.76 5.70 1.46
N SER A 149 -2.99 5.65 2.54
CA SER A 149 -3.22 4.78 3.69
C SER A 149 -2.97 5.53 5.01
N GLY A 150 -3.81 5.25 5.98
CA GLY A 150 -3.72 5.83 7.32
C GLY A 150 -4.68 7.02 7.55
N GLY A 151 -5.59 6.86 8.51
CA GLY A 151 -6.38 7.93 9.09
C GLY A 151 -7.62 8.38 8.33
N ILE A 152 -7.86 7.96 7.09
CA ILE A 152 -9.00 8.40 6.28
C ILE A 152 -10.31 8.16 7.03
N SER A 153 -11.05 9.22 7.29
CA SER A 153 -12.21 9.23 8.20
C SER A 153 -13.43 9.99 7.68
N SER A 154 -13.32 10.68 6.55
CA SER A 154 -14.41 11.48 5.97
C SER A 154 -14.46 11.40 4.44
N GLU A 155 -15.67 11.61 3.87
CA GLU A 155 -15.88 11.72 2.42
C GLU A 155 -15.12 12.90 1.81
N ALA A 156 -15.00 14.00 2.55
CA ALA A 156 -14.28 15.20 2.09
C ALA A 156 -12.80 14.89 1.82
N GLU A 157 -12.16 14.05 2.64
CA GLU A 157 -10.77 13.64 2.41
C GLU A 157 -10.61 12.79 1.15
N LEU A 158 -11.59 11.90 0.86
CA LEU A 158 -11.58 11.10 -0.38
C LEU A 158 -11.67 12.00 -1.61
N LEU A 159 -12.53 13.04 -1.58
CA LEU A 159 -12.63 14.01 -2.66
C LEU A 159 -11.34 14.82 -2.85
N GLU A 160 -10.69 15.22 -1.75
CA GLU A 160 -9.41 15.94 -1.85
C GLU A 160 -8.30 15.04 -2.41
N LEU A 161 -8.20 13.77 -1.97
CA LEU A 161 -7.27 12.81 -2.54
C LEU A 161 -7.52 12.58 -4.04
N LYS A 162 -8.79 12.45 -4.45
CA LYS A 162 -9.18 12.33 -5.86
C LYS A 162 -8.72 13.54 -6.68
N LYS A 163 -8.95 14.77 -6.19
CA LYS A 163 -8.51 16.01 -6.86
C LYS A 163 -6.99 16.10 -7.03
N MET A 164 -6.23 15.49 -6.11
CA MET A 164 -4.76 15.42 -6.19
C MET A 164 -4.26 14.35 -7.17
N GLY A 165 -5.15 13.55 -7.76
CA GLY A 165 -4.77 12.43 -8.63
C GLY A 165 -4.29 11.20 -7.88
N THR A 166 -4.60 11.07 -6.58
CA THR A 166 -4.33 9.84 -5.82
C THR A 166 -5.12 8.69 -6.42
N ALA A 167 -4.44 7.60 -6.78
CA ALA A 167 -5.03 6.50 -7.54
C ALA A 167 -6.04 5.69 -6.73
N ALA A 168 -5.82 5.55 -5.43
CA ALA A 168 -6.70 4.80 -4.53
C ALA A 168 -6.55 5.26 -3.07
N ALA A 169 -7.48 4.82 -2.23
CA ALA A 169 -7.46 5.06 -0.80
C ALA A 169 -7.84 3.79 -0.03
N ILE A 170 -7.13 3.50 1.05
CA ILE A 170 -7.43 2.36 1.93
C ILE A 170 -8.34 2.83 3.06
N LEU A 171 -9.53 2.25 3.11
CA LEU A 171 -10.48 2.45 4.19
C LEU A 171 -10.44 1.23 5.11
N GLY A 172 -9.99 1.42 6.33
CA GLY A 172 -9.89 0.38 7.35
C GLY A 172 -10.87 0.65 8.50
N LYS A 173 -10.36 1.21 9.58
CA LYS A 173 -11.13 1.46 10.82
C LYS A 173 -12.41 2.27 10.58
N SER A 174 -12.40 3.23 9.65
CA SER A 174 -13.57 4.04 9.29
C SER A 174 -14.77 3.22 8.81
N LEU A 175 -14.54 2.11 8.09
CA LEU A 175 -15.61 1.19 7.70
C LEU A 175 -16.12 0.38 8.90
N TYR A 176 -15.20 -0.17 9.71
CA TYR A 176 -15.56 -1.01 10.86
C TYR A 176 -16.29 -0.23 11.97
N THR A 177 -16.03 1.07 12.08
CA THR A 177 -16.73 1.95 13.04
C THR A 177 -18.02 2.56 12.49
N GLY A 178 -18.32 2.36 11.20
CA GLY A 178 -19.46 2.97 10.53
C GLY A 178 -19.29 4.48 10.26
N ALA A 179 -18.07 5.04 10.40
CA ALA A 179 -17.82 6.44 10.08
C ALA A 179 -17.90 6.72 8.56
N LEU A 180 -17.62 5.71 7.75
CA LEU A 180 -17.78 5.73 6.30
C LEU A 180 -18.59 4.52 5.84
N ASP A 181 -19.45 4.74 4.84
CA ASP A 181 -20.15 3.69 4.09
C ASP A 181 -19.38 3.39 2.79
N LEU A 182 -19.04 2.13 2.55
CA LEU A 182 -18.23 1.74 1.39
C LEU A 182 -18.95 2.03 0.07
N ALA A 183 -20.24 1.71 -0.04
CA ALA A 183 -20.99 1.90 -1.28
C ALA A 183 -21.05 3.39 -1.63
N ARG A 184 -21.33 4.22 -0.63
CA ARG A 184 -21.34 5.68 -0.77
C ARG A 184 -19.95 6.23 -1.17
N CYS A 185 -18.88 5.74 -0.55
CA CYS A 185 -17.51 6.14 -0.89
C CYS A 185 -17.15 5.76 -2.34
N VAL A 186 -17.52 4.56 -2.79
CA VAL A 186 -17.29 4.12 -4.17
C VAL A 186 -18.04 5.00 -5.17
N GLN A 187 -19.33 5.27 -4.92
CA GLN A 187 -20.12 6.16 -5.76
C GLN A 187 -19.47 7.55 -5.87
N LEU A 188 -19.07 8.14 -4.75
CA LEU A 188 -18.49 9.47 -4.66
C LEU A 188 -17.18 9.64 -5.48
N VAL A 189 -16.36 8.59 -5.53
CA VAL A 189 -15.09 8.67 -6.27
C VAL A 189 -15.22 8.29 -7.75
N GLN A 190 -16.34 7.67 -8.15
CA GLN A 190 -16.63 7.34 -9.54
C GLN A 190 -17.35 8.48 -10.30
N GLU A 191 -18.07 9.35 -9.60
CA GLU A 191 -18.65 10.60 -10.15
C GLU A 191 -17.54 11.63 -10.45
#